data_574d6f443cf8ece4edbacba51404084b
#
_entry.id   574d6f443cf8ece4edbacba51404084b
#
_cell.length_a   1.000
_cell.length_b   1.000
_cell.length_c   1.000
_cell.angle_alpha   90.00
_cell.angle_beta   90.00
_cell.angle_gamma   90.00
#
_symmetry.space_group_name_H-M   'P 1'
#
loop_
_entity.id
_entity.type
_entity.pdbx_description
1 polymer ?
#
loop_
_entity_poly.entity_id
_entity_poly.type
_entity_poly.pdbx_seq_one_letter_code
_entity_poly.pdbx_strand_id
1 'polypeptide(L)'
;MQITRIDDAQRYDAPKHFDMRSLRLQGFSASKADFAWVGLSHFLPGGGAEMDSGPLGKIYVVLEGEVTVDLATGETHVLHALDSCFIAAGEARAIRNASNAVASMLVVMPYPPKASP
;
A
#
# COMPACT_ATOMS: atom_id res chain seq x y z
N MET A 1 -4.08 -23.53 6.26
CA MET A 1 -3.14 -22.56 5.66
C MET A 1 -3.64 -22.22 4.27
N GLN A 2 -3.59 -20.96 3.89
CA GLN A 2 -3.95 -20.51 2.53
C GLN A 2 -2.77 -19.82 1.89
N ILE A 3 -2.48 -20.19 0.64
CA ILE A 3 -1.33 -19.67 -0.11
C ILE A 3 -1.86 -18.90 -1.32
N THR A 4 -1.33 -17.70 -1.53
CA THR A 4 -1.53 -16.93 -2.74
C THR A 4 -0.20 -16.87 -3.50
N ARG A 5 -0.14 -17.50 -4.66
CA ARG A 5 1.02 -17.38 -5.55
C ARG A 5 0.96 -16.04 -6.27
N ILE A 6 2.10 -15.40 -6.46
CA ILE A 6 2.13 -14.08 -7.10
C ILE A 6 1.48 -14.09 -8.49
N ASP A 7 1.67 -15.16 -9.25
CA ASP A 7 1.11 -15.28 -10.60
C ASP A 7 -0.42 -15.39 -10.59
N ASP A 8 -1.01 -15.78 -9.47
CA ASP A 8 -2.46 -15.94 -9.30
C ASP A 8 -3.10 -14.78 -8.54
N ALA A 9 -2.30 -13.84 -8.03
CA ALA A 9 -2.81 -12.71 -7.26
C ALA A 9 -3.71 -11.82 -8.11
N GLN A 10 -4.91 -11.53 -7.58
CA GLN A 10 -5.90 -10.73 -8.31
C GLN A 10 -5.65 -9.24 -8.12
N ARG A 11 -5.89 -8.49 -9.19
CA ARG A 11 -5.84 -7.03 -9.15
C ARG A 11 -7.01 -6.47 -8.37
N TYR A 12 -6.78 -5.34 -7.72
CA TYR A 12 -7.85 -4.51 -7.18
C TYR A 12 -7.55 -3.04 -7.46
N ASP A 13 -8.60 -2.23 -7.46
CA ASP A 13 -8.47 -0.80 -7.68
C ASP A 13 -8.30 -0.09 -6.32
N ALA A 14 -7.22 0.67 -6.20
CA ALA A 14 -6.97 1.51 -5.04
C ALA A 14 -7.37 2.96 -5.40
N PRO A 15 -8.32 3.58 -4.66
CA PRO A 15 -8.76 4.94 -4.96
C PRO A 15 -7.60 5.94 -4.95
N LYS A 16 -7.63 6.89 -5.88
CA LYS A 16 -6.64 7.99 -5.99
C LYS A 16 -5.21 7.51 -6.25
N HIS A 17 -5.03 6.27 -6.66
CA HIS A 17 -3.75 5.75 -7.11
C HIS A 17 -3.67 5.84 -8.63
N PHE A 18 -2.46 6.00 -9.17
CA PHE A 18 -2.24 6.18 -10.60
C PHE A 18 -0.91 5.55 -11.03
N ASP A 19 -0.83 5.11 -12.28
CA ASP A 19 0.34 4.50 -12.91
C ASP A 19 0.95 3.40 -12.04
N MET A 20 0.09 2.49 -11.61
CA MET A 20 0.47 1.43 -10.70
C MET A 20 -0.49 0.25 -10.85
N ARG A 21 -0.10 -0.87 -10.23
CA ARG A 21 -0.94 -2.06 -10.14
C ARG A 21 -0.98 -2.53 -8.70
N SER A 22 -2.18 -2.77 -8.18
CA SER A 22 -2.40 -3.33 -6.85
C SER A 22 -2.86 -4.77 -6.95
N LEU A 23 -2.21 -5.65 -6.20
CA LEU A 23 -2.53 -7.09 -6.16
C LEU A 23 -2.93 -7.49 -4.73
N ARG A 24 -3.94 -8.35 -4.63
CA ARG A 24 -4.42 -8.88 -3.38
C ARG A 24 -3.58 -10.09 -2.99
N LEU A 25 -2.78 -10.02 -1.91
CA LEU A 25 -1.98 -11.13 -1.45
C LEU A 25 -2.68 -11.95 -0.37
N GLN A 26 -3.27 -11.30 0.62
CA GLN A 26 -4.01 -11.95 1.69
C GLN A 26 -5.23 -11.14 2.05
N GLY A 27 -6.26 -11.81 2.52
CA GLY A 27 -7.52 -11.18 2.90
C GLY A 27 -8.45 -10.95 1.71
N PHE A 28 -9.64 -10.48 1.98
CA PHE A 28 -10.71 -10.30 0.99
C PHE A 28 -10.91 -11.56 0.13
N SER A 29 -10.76 -11.43 -1.18
CA SER A 29 -10.91 -12.58 -2.11
C SER A 29 -9.73 -13.55 -2.10
N ALA A 30 -8.58 -13.17 -1.54
CA ALA A 30 -7.38 -14.00 -1.57
C ALA A 30 -7.35 -15.04 -0.47
N SER A 31 -7.89 -14.72 0.71
CA SER A 31 -7.89 -15.67 1.83
C SER A 31 -8.91 -15.28 2.89
N LYS A 32 -9.06 -16.15 3.89
CA LYS A 32 -9.96 -15.94 5.04
C LYS A 32 -9.32 -15.15 6.19
N ALA A 33 -8.15 -14.54 5.97
CA ALA A 33 -7.55 -13.68 6.98
C ALA A 33 -8.54 -12.58 7.37
N ASP A 34 -8.84 -12.44 8.67
CA ASP A 34 -9.90 -11.58 9.16
C ASP A 34 -9.42 -10.45 10.08
N PHE A 35 -8.12 -10.45 10.43
CA PHE A 35 -7.55 -9.40 11.30
C PHE A 35 -6.77 -8.35 10.51
N ALA A 36 -6.30 -8.68 9.32
CA ALA A 36 -5.58 -7.76 8.44
C ALA A 36 -5.62 -8.28 7.01
N TRP A 37 -5.44 -7.39 6.05
CA TRP A 37 -5.22 -7.77 4.66
C TRP A 37 -3.87 -7.23 4.19
N VAL A 38 -3.31 -7.88 3.17
CA VAL A 38 -2.02 -7.52 2.58
C VAL A 38 -2.19 -7.33 1.09
N GLY A 39 -1.79 -6.16 0.61
CA GLY A 39 -1.72 -5.84 -0.81
C GLY A 39 -0.28 -5.62 -1.25
N LEU A 40 -0.02 -5.83 -2.53
CA LEU A 40 1.25 -5.54 -3.16
C LEU A 40 1.01 -4.47 -4.22
N SER A 41 1.72 -3.36 -4.12
CA SER A 41 1.67 -2.26 -5.08
C SER A 41 2.94 -2.24 -5.91
N HIS A 42 2.76 -2.23 -7.24
CA HIS A 42 3.83 -1.98 -8.19
C HIS A 42 3.63 -0.60 -8.78
N PHE A 43 4.54 0.32 -8.50
CA PHE A 43 4.49 1.68 -9.03
C PHE A 43 5.43 1.80 -10.21
N LEU A 44 4.91 2.23 -11.36
CA LEU A 44 5.72 2.63 -12.50
C LEU A 44 6.48 3.92 -12.16
N PRO A 45 7.57 4.24 -12.88
CA PRO A 45 8.17 5.57 -12.77
C PRO A 45 7.12 6.66 -12.94
N GLY A 46 7.03 7.58 -11.98
CA GLY A 46 6.00 8.62 -11.95
C GLY A 46 4.67 8.19 -11.34
N GLY A 47 4.49 6.92 -11.05
CA GLY A 47 3.27 6.42 -10.40
C GLY A 47 3.23 6.72 -8.90
N GLY A 48 2.05 6.59 -8.31
CA GLY A 48 1.89 6.85 -6.89
C GLY A 48 0.44 6.91 -6.42
N ALA A 49 0.24 7.67 -5.36
CA ALA A 49 -1.07 7.94 -4.78
C ALA A 49 -1.16 9.41 -4.39
N GLU A 50 -2.31 10.02 -4.65
CA GLU A 50 -2.58 11.41 -4.27
C GLU A 50 -2.57 11.58 -2.75
N MET A 51 -2.33 12.82 -2.31
CA MET A 51 -2.41 13.18 -0.89
C MET A 51 -3.80 12.85 -0.36
N ASP A 52 -3.86 12.00 0.65
CA ASP A 52 -5.12 11.55 1.23
C ASP A 52 -4.88 11.02 2.63
N SER A 53 -5.93 11.02 3.43
CA SER A 53 -5.96 10.39 4.76
C SER A 53 -7.13 9.43 4.83
N GLY A 54 -7.04 8.47 5.73
CA GLY A 54 -8.10 7.51 5.96
C GLY A 54 -8.31 7.23 7.44
N PRO A 55 -9.42 6.57 7.80
CA PRO A 55 -9.77 6.30 9.20
C PRO A 55 -8.95 5.15 9.81
N LEU A 56 -8.16 4.44 9.02
CA LEU A 56 -7.39 3.27 9.47
C LEU A 56 -5.91 3.51 9.30
N GLY A 57 -5.12 3.06 10.27
CA GLY A 57 -3.68 3.02 10.15
C GLY A 57 -3.24 1.99 9.10
N LYS A 58 -2.05 2.17 8.55
CA LYS A 58 -1.47 1.27 7.55
C LYS A 58 0.03 1.18 7.72
N ILE A 59 0.57 0.05 7.29
CA ILE A 59 2.01 -0.18 7.27
C ILE A 59 2.43 -0.38 5.83
N TYR A 60 3.50 0.30 5.42
CA TYR A 60 4.15 0.11 4.14
C TYR A 60 5.51 -0.56 4.34
N VAL A 61 5.84 -1.53 3.51
CA VAL A 61 7.17 -2.15 3.45
C VAL A 61 7.63 -2.13 2.01
N VAL A 62 8.69 -1.39 1.71
CA VAL A 62 9.25 -1.37 0.36
C VAL A 62 10.03 -2.66 0.13
N LEU A 63 9.75 -3.35 -0.96
CA LEU A 63 10.42 -4.61 -1.32
C LEU A 63 11.51 -4.40 -2.37
N GLU A 64 11.28 -3.50 -3.32
CA GLU A 64 12.17 -3.26 -4.44
C GLU A 64 12.05 -1.81 -4.90
N GLY A 65 13.18 -1.24 -5.33
CA GLY A 65 13.22 0.13 -5.78
C GLY A 65 13.16 1.12 -4.62
N GLU A 66 12.64 2.32 -4.90
CA GLU A 66 12.45 3.35 -3.89
C GLU A 66 11.08 3.98 -4.00
N VAL A 67 10.53 4.36 -2.87
CA VAL A 67 9.23 5.03 -2.77
C VAL A 67 9.40 6.28 -1.92
N THR A 68 8.93 7.41 -2.43
CA THR A 68 8.90 8.66 -1.69
C THR A 68 7.55 8.86 -1.05
N VAL A 69 7.53 9.11 0.25
CA VAL A 69 6.31 9.41 1.02
C VAL A 69 6.36 10.87 1.42
N ASP A 70 5.37 11.64 0.97
CA ASP A 70 5.20 13.04 1.33
C ASP A 70 4.08 13.15 2.35
N LEU A 71 4.36 13.78 3.48
CA LEU A 71 3.35 14.05 4.51
C LEU A 71 2.75 15.45 4.34
N ALA A 72 1.52 15.61 4.79
CA ALA A 72 0.84 16.92 4.75
C ALA A 72 1.58 18.00 5.55
N THR A 73 2.42 17.61 6.51
CA THR A 73 3.29 18.52 7.27
C THR A 73 4.40 19.15 6.43
N GLY A 74 4.63 18.66 5.21
CA GLY A 74 5.74 19.08 4.35
C GLY A 74 6.96 18.19 4.44
N GLU A 75 6.96 17.20 5.36
CA GLU A 75 8.05 16.22 5.44
C GLU A 75 8.01 15.30 4.23
N THR A 76 9.19 14.96 3.74
CA THR A 76 9.39 14.03 2.63
C THR A 76 10.41 12.98 3.04
N HIS A 77 10.06 11.70 2.85
CA HIS A 77 10.91 10.58 3.20
C HIS A 77 11.05 9.65 2.01
N VAL A 78 12.29 9.29 1.67
CA VAL A 78 12.58 8.29 0.63
C VAL A 78 12.84 6.96 1.32
N LEU A 79 12.01 5.96 1.00
CA LEU A 79 12.14 4.61 1.53
C LEU A 79 12.77 3.71 0.47
N HIS A 80 13.78 2.95 0.87
CA HIS A 80 14.47 1.98 0.03
C HIS A 80 14.03 0.56 0.38
N ALA A 81 14.53 -0.42 -0.37
CA ALA A 81 14.17 -1.82 -0.13
C ALA A 81 14.38 -2.22 1.33
N LEU A 82 13.35 -2.85 1.90
CA LEU A 82 13.23 -3.31 3.28
C LEU A 82 13.02 -2.20 4.31
N ASP A 83 12.98 -0.93 3.89
CA ASP A 83 12.49 0.13 4.76
C ASP A 83 10.98 0.02 4.93
N SER A 84 10.49 0.45 6.07
CA SER A 84 9.06 0.44 6.37
C SER A 84 8.63 1.70 7.09
N CYS A 85 7.35 2.01 7.02
CA CYS A 85 6.76 3.09 7.79
C CYS A 85 5.35 2.75 8.24
N PHE A 86 4.92 3.42 9.29
CA PHE A 86 3.56 3.38 9.79
C PHE A 86 2.89 4.73 9.54
N ILE A 87 1.77 4.71 8.83
CA ILE A 87 0.91 5.88 8.64
C ILE A 87 -0.28 5.73 9.59
N ALA A 88 -0.42 6.65 10.53
CA ALA A 88 -1.49 6.61 11.51
C ALA A 88 -2.85 6.94 10.90
N ALA A 89 -3.91 6.50 11.55
CA ALA A 89 -5.27 6.90 11.18
C ALA A 89 -5.36 8.44 11.17
N GLY A 90 -5.93 8.99 10.11
CA GLY A 90 -6.08 10.43 9.94
C GLY A 90 -4.84 11.17 9.45
N GLU A 91 -3.70 10.51 9.36
CA GLU A 91 -2.47 11.12 8.84
C GLU A 91 -2.49 11.15 7.32
N ALA A 92 -2.42 12.35 6.72
CA ALA A 92 -2.44 12.50 5.28
C ALA A 92 -1.05 12.28 4.69
N ARG A 93 -1.00 11.54 3.59
CA ARG A 93 0.23 11.22 2.86
C ARG A 93 -0.02 11.16 1.36
N ALA A 94 1.01 11.44 0.57
CA ALA A 94 1.09 11.12 -0.84
C ALA A 94 2.24 10.14 -1.07
N ILE A 95 2.14 9.34 -2.11
CA ILE A 95 3.18 8.39 -2.50
C ILE A 95 3.60 8.71 -3.92
N ARG A 96 4.89 8.65 -4.19
CA ARG A 96 5.40 8.79 -5.56
C ARG A 96 6.63 7.93 -5.77
N ASN A 97 6.72 7.37 -6.96
CA ASN A 97 7.94 6.75 -7.44
C ASN A 97 8.68 7.78 -8.30
N ALA A 98 9.65 8.46 -7.70
CA ALA A 98 10.44 9.49 -8.37
C ALA A 98 11.66 8.91 -9.12
N SER A 99 11.83 7.60 -9.12
CA SER A 99 12.94 6.91 -9.79
C SER A 99 12.58 6.53 -11.23
N ASN A 100 13.57 5.96 -11.95
CA ASN A 100 13.37 5.46 -13.30
C ASN A 100 13.17 3.94 -13.36
N ALA A 101 12.90 3.31 -12.23
CA ALA A 101 12.66 1.87 -12.13
C ALA A 101 11.30 1.62 -11.44
N VAL A 102 10.72 0.46 -11.67
CA VAL A 102 9.50 0.04 -10.96
C VAL A 102 9.82 -0.13 -9.48
N ALA A 103 8.93 0.35 -8.61
CA ALA A 103 9.02 0.14 -7.17
C ALA A 103 7.91 -0.79 -6.71
N SER A 104 8.22 -1.69 -5.79
CA SER A 104 7.25 -2.64 -5.22
C SER A 104 7.17 -2.46 -3.72
N MET A 105 5.93 -2.41 -3.20
CA MET A 105 5.68 -2.08 -1.80
C MET A 105 4.51 -2.92 -1.27
N LEU A 106 4.69 -3.52 -0.09
CA LEU A 106 3.59 -4.14 0.64
C LEU A 106 2.78 -3.08 1.37
N VAL A 107 1.47 -3.29 1.40
CA VAL A 107 0.51 -2.53 2.21
C VAL A 107 -0.16 -3.50 3.15
N VAL A 108 -0.09 -3.22 4.44
CA VAL A 108 -0.76 -4.02 5.48
C VAL A 108 -1.77 -3.13 6.19
N MET A 109 -3.03 -3.54 6.20
CA MET A 109 -4.11 -2.78 6.81
C MET A 109 -5.06 -3.69 7.59
N PRO A 110 -5.65 -3.19 8.69
CA PRO A 110 -6.77 -3.87 9.31
C PRO A 110 -8.02 -3.72 8.43
N TYR A 111 -9.02 -4.54 8.70
CA TYR A 111 -10.34 -4.33 8.11
C TYR A 111 -11.06 -3.18 8.81
N PRO A 112 -11.98 -2.49 8.12
CA PRO A 112 -12.86 -1.54 8.78
C PRO A 112 -13.65 -2.22 9.90
N PRO A 113 -13.98 -1.50 10.99
CA PRO A 113 -14.87 -2.05 12.02
C PRO A 113 -16.19 -2.49 11.41
N LYS A 114 -16.73 -3.61 11.89
CA LYS A 114 -18.06 -4.05 11.47
C LYS A 114 -19.09 -3.02 11.94
N ALA A 115 -20.09 -2.75 11.09
CA ALA A 115 -21.20 -1.91 11.50
C ALA A 115 -21.92 -2.55 12.70
N SER A 116 -22.31 -1.73 13.67
CA SER A 116 -23.14 -2.20 14.78
C SER A 116 -24.50 -2.66 14.27
N PRO A 117 -25.04 -3.77 14.80
CA PRO A 117 -26.36 -4.23 14.41
C PRO A 117 -27.46 -3.25 14.81
#